data_2568647b9ccc1fccd37cb65c698f29ea
#
_entry.id   2568647b9ccc1fccd37cb65c698f29ea
#
_cell.length_a   1.000
_cell.length_b   1.000
_cell.length_c   1.000
_cell.angle_alpha   90.00
_cell.angle_beta   90.00
_cell.angle_gamma   90.00
#
_symmetry.space_group_name_H-M   'P 1'
#
loop_
_entity.id
_entity.type
_entity.pdbx_description
1 polymer ?
#
loop_
_entity_poly.entity_id
_entity_poly.type
_entity_poly.pdbx_seq_one_letter_code
_entity_poly.pdbx_strand_id
1 'polypeptide(L)'
;MKNILIATAFLLLCSSLKAQSVQVKDLSNSVGSWEGKLTYLDYASGKPFTMLANIKIGLTADNKGFIMGYEYPNEPHANSKDTTFIAGNYFGKDKIVEFVKDLDGGYKMITEINGNDGNDNKKAILRHTYLLKSKTFSIIKDVKFEGTDKWIKRNEYLLNQQLK
;
A
#
# COMPACT_ATOMS: atom_id res chain seq x y z
N MET A 1 28.46 -12.17 42.25
CA MET A 1 28.26 -13.09 41.10
C MET A 1 26.78 -13.20 40.63
N LYS A 2 25.77 -13.03 41.51
CA LYS A 2 24.34 -13.06 41.11
C LYS A 2 23.90 -11.96 40.15
N ASN A 3 24.48 -10.76 40.25
CA ASN A 3 24.10 -9.59 39.39
C ASN A 3 24.64 -9.66 37.98
N ILE A 4 25.68 -10.44 37.72
CA ILE A 4 26.28 -10.60 36.36
C ILE A 4 25.41 -11.56 35.55
N LEU A 5 24.80 -12.55 36.12
CA LEU A 5 23.92 -13.52 35.44
C LEU A 5 22.63 -12.86 34.91
N ILE A 6 22.09 -11.86 35.64
CA ILE A 6 20.86 -11.14 35.24
C ILE A 6 21.13 -10.24 34.06
N ALA A 7 22.30 -9.55 34.00
CA ALA A 7 22.68 -8.69 32.89
C ALA A 7 22.90 -9.48 31.60
N THR A 8 23.45 -10.69 31.68
CA THR A 8 23.70 -11.54 30.49
C THR A 8 22.40 -12.09 29.91
N ALA A 9 21.40 -12.41 30.77
CA ALA A 9 20.08 -12.86 30.31
C ALA A 9 19.28 -11.77 29.61
N PHE A 10 19.46 -10.49 29.98
CA PHE A 10 18.78 -9.35 29.32
C PHE A 10 19.39 -9.02 27.96
N LEU A 11 20.70 -9.24 27.75
CA LEU A 11 21.35 -9.03 26.46
C LEU A 11 20.96 -10.07 25.40
N LEU A 12 20.58 -11.29 25.80
CA LEU A 12 20.18 -12.36 24.89
C LEU A 12 18.74 -12.20 24.33
N LEU A 13 17.90 -11.36 24.93
CA LEU A 13 16.54 -11.10 24.44
C LEU A 13 16.48 -10.03 23.32
N CYS A 14 17.58 -9.32 23.03
CA CYS A 14 17.60 -8.26 22.01
C CYS A 14 17.94 -8.74 20.59
N SER A 15 18.07 -10.02 20.34
CA SER A 15 18.63 -10.52 19.07
C SER A 15 17.63 -11.33 18.24
N SER A 16 16.52 -10.74 17.79
CA SER A 16 15.86 -11.25 16.57
C SER A 16 14.70 -10.37 16.09
N LEU A 17 14.90 -9.08 15.97
CA LEU A 17 14.09 -8.29 15.04
C LEU A 17 14.62 -8.55 13.63
N LYS A 18 14.36 -9.74 13.09
CA LYS A 18 14.45 -9.95 11.64
C LYS A 18 13.36 -9.10 11.03
N ALA A 19 13.75 -8.03 10.34
CA ALA A 19 12.84 -7.33 9.45
C ALA A 19 12.24 -8.39 8.51
N GLN A 20 10.97 -8.69 8.69
CA GLN A 20 10.28 -9.70 7.89
C GLN A 20 10.18 -9.16 6.46
N SER A 21 10.96 -9.72 5.53
CA SER A 21 10.87 -9.34 4.13
C SER A 21 9.52 -9.81 3.57
N VAL A 22 8.75 -8.87 3.01
CA VAL A 22 7.48 -9.17 2.34
C VAL A 22 7.76 -9.96 1.08
N GLN A 23 6.96 -11.00 0.84
CA GLN A 23 7.06 -11.84 -0.36
C GLN A 23 5.75 -11.79 -1.14
N VAL A 24 5.80 -12.13 -2.44
CA VAL A 24 4.60 -12.17 -3.30
C VAL A 24 3.48 -13.02 -2.70
N LYS A 25 3.82 -14.17 -2.11
CA LYS A 25 2.85 -15.05 -1.45
C LYS A 25 2.08 -14.38 -0.29
N ASP A 26 2.68 -13.39 0.38
CA ASP A 26 2.06 -12.71 1.50
C ASP A 26 0.94 -11.77 1.06
N LEU A 27 0.99 -11.29 -0.19
CA LEU A 27 0.00 -10.44 -0.81
C LEU A 27 -0.93 -11.18 -1.79
N SER A 28 -0.77 -12.50 -1.96
CA SER A 28 -1.49 -13.29 -2.98
C SER A 28 -3.01 -13.27 -2.82
N ASN A 29 -3.52 -13.04 -1.60
CA ASN A 29 -4.97 -12.93 -1.35
C ASN A 29 -5.59 -11.66 -1.97
N SER A 30 -4.79 -10.68 -2.43
CA SER A 30 -5.27 -9.54 -3.19
C SER A 30 -5.54 -9.85 -4.67
N VAL A 31 -5.06 -11.01 -5.17
CA VAL A 31 -5.30 -11.41 -6.57
C VAL A 31 -6.78 -11.64 -6.82
N GLY A 32 -7.30 -11.01 -7.87
CA GLY A 32 -8.72 -11.10 -8.23
C GLY A 32 -9.25 -9.82 -8.85
N SER A 33 -10.58 -9.75 -8.93
CA SER A 33 -11.29 -8.56 -9.41
C SER A 33 -11.98 -7.87 -8.24
N TRP A 34 -11.82 -6.56 -8.19
CA TRP A 34 -12.27 -5.70 -7.12
C TRP A 34 -13.10 -4.55 -7.70
N GLU A 35 -14.29 -4.32 -7.19
CA GLU A 35 -15.20 -3.27 -7.64
C GLU A 35 -15.52 -2.30 -6.52
N GLY A 36 -15.63 -1.02 -6.85
CA GLY A 36 -15.98 -0.03 -5.86
C GLY A 36 -15.83 1.41 -6.32
N LYS A 37 -15.17 2.21 -5.51
CA LYS A 37 -15.09 3.65 -5.70
C LYS A 37 -13.68 4.16 -5.44
N LEU A 38 -13.30 5.19 -6.20
CA LEU A 38 -12.18 6.07 -5.94
C LEU A 38 -12.74 7.40 -5.43
N THR A 39 -12.27 7.84 -4.27
CA THR A 39 -12.46 9.22 -3.80
C THR A 39 -11.13 9.92 -3.80
N TYR A 40 -11.02 11.10 -4.39
CA TYR A 40 -9.80 11.89 -4.39
C TYR A 40 -10.07 13.35 -4.03
N LEU A 41 -9.07 14.00 -3.43
CA LEU A 41 -9.09 15.43 -3.16
C LEU A 41 -8.78 16.17 -4.47
N ASP A 42 -9.73 16.97 -4.95
CA ASP A 42 -9.45 17.93 -6.02
C ASP A 42 -8.75 19.16 -5.41
N TYR A 43 -7.50 19.35 -5.78
CA TYR A 43 -6.70 20.46 -5.24
C TYR A 43 -7.16 21.84 -5.70
N ALA A 44 -7.85 21.93 -6.84
CA ALA A 44 -8.36 23.21 -7.35
C ALA A 44 -9.54 23.71 -6.53
N SER A 45 -10.48 22.83 -6.20
CA SER A 45 -11.66 23.17 -5.40
C SER A 45 -11.48 22.94 -3.90
N GLY A 46 -10.46 22.19 -3.48
CA GLY A 46 -10.27 21.72 -2.10
C GLY A 46 -11.32 20.73 -1.61
N LYS A 47 -12.11 20.14 -2.54
CA LYS A 47 -13.23 19.24 -2.21
C LYS A 47 -12.94 17.81 -2.65
N PRO A 48 -13.50 16.80 -1.95
CA PRO A 48 -13.42 15.42 -2.41
C PRO A 48 -14.36 15.21 -3.60
N PHE A 49 -13.90 14.41 -4.57
CA PHE A 49 -14.69 13.90 -5.69
C PHE A 49 -14.68 12.37 -5.67
N THR A 50 -15.82 11.75 -5.93
CA THR A 50 -15.95 10.28 -5.90
C THR A 50 -16.50 9.77 -7.23
N MET A 51 -15.87 8.71 -7.74
CA MET A 51 -16.25 8.05 -8.98
C MET A 51 -16.17 6.51 -8.84
N LEU A 52 -16.82 5.78 -9.75
CA LEU A 52 -16.68 4.33 -9.83
C LEU A 52 -15.25 3.98 -10.24
N ALA A 53 -14.69 2.97 -9.61
CA ALA A 53 -13.37 2.45 -9.94
C ALA A 53 -13.28 0.96 -9.64
N ASN A 54 -12.68 0.21 -10.56
CA ASN A 54 -12.43 -1.21 -10.42
C ASN A 54 -10.93 -1.48 -10.52
N ILE A 55 -10.46 -2.51 -9.82
CA ILE A 55 -9.07 -2.95 -9.91
C ILE A 55 -9.04 -4.45 -10.17
N LYS A 56 -8.28 -4.85 -11.18
CA LYS A 56 -7.98 -6.25 -11.46
C LYS A 56 -6.53 -6.53 -11.13
N ILE A 57 -6.30 -7.46 -10.20
CA ILE A 57 -4.96 -7.83 -9.75
C ILE A 57 -4.63 -9.25 -10.21
N GLY A 58 -3.53 -9.41 -10.92
CA GLY A 58 -2.98 -10.69 -11.33
C GLY A 58 -1.51 -10.81 -10.96
N LEU A 59 -0.98 -12.03 -11.02
CA LEU A 59 0.47 -12.26 -10.90
C LEU A 59 1.17 -12.03 -12.25
N THR A 60 2.43 -11.65 -12.21
CA THR A 60 3.32 -11.70 -13.39
C THR A 60 3.56 -13.16 -13.80
N ALA A 61 3.97 -13.40 -15.04
CA ALA A 61 4.20 -14.74 -15.56
C ALA A 61 5.27 -15.53 -14.78
N ASP A 62 6.23 -14.85 -14.19
CA ASP A 62 7.29 -15.41 -13.35
C ASP A 62 6.93 -15.48 -11.86
N ASN A 63 5.72 -15.08 -11.48
CA ASN A 63 5.22 -14.99 -10.10
C ASN A 63 6.09 -14.12 -9.15
N LYS A 64 6.85 -13.16 -9.68
CA LYS A 64 7.70 -12.27 -8.87
C LYS A 64 7.07 -10.91 -8.58
N GLY A 65 5.88 -10.65 -9.11
CA GLY A 65 5.19 -9.38 -8.94
C GLY A 65 3.72 -9.46 -9.28
N PHE A 66 3.11 -8.31 -9.32
CA PHE A 66 1.69 -8.12 -9.58
C PHE A 66 1.48 -7.23 -10.80
N ILE A 67 0.43 -7.53 -11.54
CA ILE A 67 -0.11 -6.70 -12.59
C ILE A 67 -1.42 -6.12 -12.05
N MET A 68 -1.53 -4.80 -11.97
CA MET A 68 -2.69 -4.08 -11.48
C MET A 68 -3.32 -3.28 -12.62
N GLY A 69 -4.50 -3.67 -13.07
CA GLY A 69 -5.30 -2.93 -14.03
C GLY A 69 -6.32 -2.06 -13.31
N TYR A 70 -6.32 -0.77 -13.57
CA TYR A 70 -7.27 0.21 -13.04
C TYR A 70 -8.28 0.55 -14.12
N GLU A 71 -9.56 0.42 -13.81
CA GLU A 71 -10.66 0.67 -14.72
C GLU A 71 -11.63 1.69 -14.12
N TYR A 72 -11.95 2.72 -14.89
CA TYR A 72 -12.88 3.77 -14.50
C TYR A 72 -14.07 3.75 -15.47
N PRO A 73 -15.21 3.12 -15.07
CA PRO A 73 -16.36 2.93 -15.96
C PRO A 73 -16.88 4.22 -16.59
N ASN A 74 -16.82 5.34 -15.87
CA ASN A 74 -17.29 6.65 -16.33
C ASN A 74 -16.21 7.44 -17.07
N GLU A 75 -14.93 7.03 -17.00
CA GLU A 75 -13.79 7.70 -17.63
C GLU A 75 -12.82 6.67 -18.24
N PRO A 76 -13.22 5.89 -19.26
CA PRO A 76 -12.41 4.77 -19.77
C PRO A 76 -11.04 5.21 -20.33
N HIS A 77 -10.89 6.48 -20.74
CA HIS A 77 -9.61 7.04 -21.20
C HIS A 77 -8.56 7.16 -20.09
N ALA A 78 -8.99 7.13 -18.80
CA ALA A 78 -8.10 7.14 -17.64
C ALA A 78 -7.67 5.74 -17.20
N ASN A 79 -8.18 4.68 -17.84
CA ASN A 79 -7.79 3.31 -17.54
C ASN A 79 -6.29 3.13 -17.68
N SER A 80 -5.69 2.41 -16.74
CA SER A 80 -4.25 2.17 -16.73
C SER A 80 -3.90 0.76 -16.27
N LYS A 81 -2.64 0.38 -16.50
CA LYS A 81 -2.12 -0.91 -16.09
C LYS A 81 -0.68 -0.75 -15.63
N ASP A 82 -0.43 -1.16 -14.40
CA ASP A 82 0.89 -1.12 -13.78
C ASP A 82 1.40 -2.53 -13.47
N THR A 83 2.72 -2.69 -13.53
CA THR A 83 3.40 -3.90 -13.07
C THR A 83 4.34 -3.55 -11.93
N THR A 84 4.16 -4.23 -10.80
CA THR A 84 4.93 -3.96 -9.58
C THR A 84 5.56 -5.24 -9.08
N PHE A 85 6.87 -5.21 -8.83
CA PHE A 85 7.65 -6.32 -8.29
C PHE A 85 7.96 -6.10 -6.81
N ILE A 86 8.12 -7.20 -6.06
CA ILE A 86 8.62 -7.16 -4.70
C ILE A 86 10.11 -7.53 -4.73
N ALA A 87 10.95 -6.62 -4.21
CA ALA A 87 12.39 -6.82 -4.12
C ALA A 87 12.90 -6.34 -2.75
N GLY A 88 13.24 -7.28 -1.86
CA GLY A 88 13.64 -6.96 -0.48
C GLY A 88 12.52 -6.19 0.25
N ASN A 89 12.83 -4.97 0.70
CA ASN A 89 11.88 -4.10 1.39
C ASN A 89 11.20 -3.09 0.45
N TYR A 90 11.03 -3.42 -0.84
CA TYR A 90 10.44 -2.54 -1.82
C TYR A 90 9.25 -3.21 -2.53
N PHE A 91 8.20 -2.45 -2.74
CA PHE A 91 7.07 -2.73 -3.61
C PHE A 91 7.14 -1.78 -4.80
N GLY A 92 7.68 -2.27 -5.91
CA GLY A 92 8.12 -1.42 -7.01
C GLY A 92 9.28 -0.52 -6.61
N LYS A 93 9.06 0.78 -6.63
CA LYS A 93 10.03 1.81 -6.21
C LYS A 93 9.79 2.28 -4.76
N ASP A 94 8.64 1.95 -4.20
CA ASP A 94 8.22 2.42 -2.89
C ASP A 94 8.83 1.53 -1.80
N LYS A 95 9.44 2.13 -0.79
CA LYS A 95 9.97 1.42 0.36
C LYS A 95 8.82 0.93 1.25
N ILE A 96 8.78 -0.35 1.56
CA ILE A 96 7.86 -0.92 2.54
C ILE A 96 8.35 -0.48 3.94
N VAL A 97 7.53 0.28 4.66
CA VAL A 97 7.84 0.80 5.99
C VAL A 97 7.07 0.08 7.08
N GLU A 98 5.96 -0.58 6.73
CA GLU A 98 5.17 -1.40 7.64
C GLU A 98 4.53 -2.57 6.88
N PHE A 99 4.54 -3.75 7.47
CA PHE A 99 3.78 -4.90 6.99
C PHE A 99 3.28 -5.72 8.18
N VAL A 100 1.97 -5.89 8.27
CA VAL A 100 1.30 -6.74 9.27
C VAL A 100 0.34 -7.66 8.54
N LYS A 101 0.40 -8.95 8.85
CA LYS A 101 -0.49 -9.96 8.29
C LYS A 101 -1.45 -10.44 9.37
N ASP A 102 -2.74 -10.50 9.02
CA ASP A 102 -3.77 -11.03 9.89
C ASP A 102 -3.85 -12.56 9.80
N LEU A 103 -4.42 -13.20 10.81
CA LEU A 103 -4.56 -14.67 10.88
C LEU A 103 -5.50 -15.22 9.79
N ASP A 104 -6.46 -14.42 9.33
CA ASP A 104 -7.42 -14.76 8.26
C ASP A 104 -6.86 -14.54 6.85
N GLY A 105 -5.58 -14.15 6.74
CA GLY A 105 -4.90 -13.88 5.49
C GLY A 105 -5.10 -12.47 4.94
N GLY A 106 -5.75 -11.59 5.70
CA GLY A 106 -5.73 -10.15 5.47
C GLY A 106 -4.34 -9.57 5.75
N TYR A 107 -4.12 -8.33 5.34
CA TYR A 107 -2.87 -7.62 5.63
C TYR A 107 -3.05 -6.10 5.62
N LYS A 108 -2.15 -5.43 6.32
CA LYS A 108 -1.86 -4.01 6.16
C LYS A 108 -0.42 -3.86 5.68
N MET A 109 -0.23 -3.16 4.57
CA MET A 109 1.09 -2.78 4.07
C MET A 109 1.13 -1.27 3.88
N ILE A 110 2.18 -0.63 4.39
CA ILE A 110 2.45 0.79 4.15
C ILE A 110 3.74 0.91 3.38
N THR A 111 3.71 1.69 2.30
CA THR A 111 4.89 2.03 1.52
C THR A 111 5.08 3.54 1.48
N GLU A 112 6.34 3.98 1.33
CA GLU A 112 6.70 5.40 1.20
C GLU A 112 7.72 5.60 0.08
N ILE A 113 7.56 6.72 -0.63
CA ILE A 113 8.51 7.20 -1.63
C ILE A 113 8.60 8.72 -1.61
N ASN A 114 9.80 9.26 -1.81
CA ASN A 114 9.96 10.67 -2.10
C ASN A 114 9.50 10.94 -3.53
N GLY A 115 8.64 11.92 -3.71
CA GLY A 115 8.08 12.28 -5.00
C GLY A 115 7.55 13.70 -5.00
N ASN A 116 6.64 13.98 -5.92
CA ASN A 116 5.98 15.27 -6.03
C ASN A 116 4.47 15.06 -6.09
N ASP A 117 3.70 16.06 -5.63
CA ASP A 117 2.24 16.06 -5.70
C ASP A 117 1.69 17.49 -5.72
N GLY A 118 0.35 17.61 -5.91
CA GLY A 118 -0.31 18.91 -6.01
C GLY A 118 -0.21 19.53 -7.40
N ASN A 119 -1.03 20.56 -7.63
CA ASN A 119 -1.07 21.27 -8.91
C ASN A 119 0.28 21.95 -9.24
N ASP A 120 1.02 22.35 -8.19
CA ASP A 120 2.33 22.99 -8.32
C ASP A 120 3.49 21.98 -8.36
N ASN A 121 3.21 20.69 -8.41
CA ASN A 121 4.21 19.62 -8.46
C ASN A 121 5.28 19.75 -7.33
N LYS A 122 4.81 20.02 -6.10
CA LYS A 122 5.68 20.26 -4.94
C LYS A 122 6.26 18.96 -4.42
N LYS A 123 7.51 19.01 -3.93
CA LYS A 123 8.16 17.89 -3.26
C LYS A 123 7.34 17.39 -2.07
N ALA A 124 7.23 16.08 -1.94
CA ALA A 124 6.46 15.43 -0.90
C ALA A 124 6.97 14.03 -0.60
N ILE A 125 6.59 13.51 0.55
CA ILE A 125 6.58 12.08 0.82
C ILE A 125 5.20 11.57 0.44
N LEU A 126 5.15 10.56 -0.44
CA LEU A 126 3.95 9.86 -0.83
C LEU A 126 3.88 8.56 -0.05
N ARG A 127 2.80 8.34 0.67
CA ARG A 127 2.54 7.11 1.43
C ARG A 127 1.36 6.39 0.82
N HIS A 128 1.54 5.10 0.52
CA HIS A 128 0.44 4.24 0.12
C HIS A 128 0.16 3.23 1.24
N THR A 129 -1.10 3.13 1.65
CA THR A 129 -1.57 2.10 2.58
C THR A 129 -2.45 1.13 1.83
N TYR A 130 -2.04 -0.14 1.79
CA TYR A 130 -2.80 -1.26 1.24
C TYR A 130 -3.40 -2.03 2.40
N LEU A 131 -4.73 -2.12 2.45
CA LEU A 131 -5.45 -2.81 3.51
C LEU A 131 -6.39 -3.85 2.91
N LEU A 132 -6.04 -5.11 3.03
CA LEU A 132 -6.88 -6.25 2.67
C LEU A 132 -7.53 -6.83 3.92
N LYS A 133 -8.86 -6.94 3.92
CA LYS A 133 -9.64 -7.58 4.98
C LYS A 133 -10.73 -8.43 4.32
N SER A 134 -10.69 -9.76 4.54
CA SER A 134 -11.70 -10.67 4.04
C SER A 134 -12.07 -10.37 2.56
N LYS A 135 -13.20 -9.69 2.33
CA LYS A 135 -13.73 -9.36 1.01
C LYS A 135 -13.62 -7.87 0.64
N THR A 136 -12.85 -7.08 1.39
CA THR A 136 -12.66 -5.65 1.14
C THR A 136 -11.20 -5.35 0.91
N PHE A 137 -10.90 -4.46 -0.03
CA PHE A 137 -9.56 -3.99 -0.30
C PHE A 137 -9.55 -2.47 -0.41
N SER A 138 -8.70 -1.83 0.37
CA SER A 138 -8.51 -0.38 0.31
C SER A 138 -7.09 -0.04 -0.10
N ILE A 139 -6.95 0.97 -0.97
CA ILE A 139 -5.66 1.59 -1.29
C ILE A 139 -5.79 3.07 -1.00
N ILE A 140 -5.01 3.57 -0.04
CA ILE A 140 -5.05 4.97 0.40
C ILE A 140 -3.72 5.61 0.02
N LYS A 141 -3.77 6.78 -0.60
CA LYS A 141 -2.60 7.65 -0.81
C LYS A 141 -2.70 8.85 0.10
N ASP A 142 -1.72 8.99 0.99
CA ASP A 142 -1.48 10.18 1.79
C ASP A 142 -0.24 10.92 1.30
N VAL A 143 -0.26 12.23 1.40
CA VAL A 143 0.81 13.13 0.95
C VAL A 143 1.26 14.00 2.10
N LYS A 144 2.57 14.09 2.33
CA LYS A 144 3.18 15.05 3.25
C LYS A 144 4.15 15.94 2.48
N PHE A 145 3.77 17.19 2.27
CA PHE A 145 4.61 18.15 1.55
C PHE A 145 5.86 18.53 2.34
N GLU A 146 6.95 18.77 1.65
CA GLU A 146 8.20 19.26 2.24
C GLU A 146 7.97 20.53 3.07
N GLY A 147 8.57 20.59 4.27
CA GLY A 147 8.38 21.71 5.21
C GLY A 147 7.08 21.65 6.03
N THR A 148 6.30 20.55 5.94
CA THR A 148 5.12 20.35 6.77
C THR A 148 5.17 19.03 7.55
N ASP A 149 4.50 18.98 8.71
CA ASP A 149 4.34 17.73 9.48
C ASP A 149 2.97 17.08 9.26
N LYS A 150 2.11 17.70 8.44
CA LYS A 150 0.74 17.25 8.22
C LYS A 150 0.65 16.30 7.03
N TRP A 151 0.04 15.14 7.25
CA TRP A 151 -0.41 14.24 6.19
C TRP A 151 -1.78 14.67 5.66
N ILE A 152 -1.95 14.66 4.35
CA ILE A 152 -3.19 14.97 3.65
C ILE A 152 -3.60 13.71 2.88
N LYS A 153 -4.80 13.18 3.14
CA LYS A 153 -5.35 12.09 2.33
C LYS A 153 -5.63 12.61 0.92
N ARG A 154 -4.88 12.09 -0.05
CA ARG A 154 -4.99 12.50 -1.46
C ARG A 154 -6.06 11.72 -2.20
N ASN A 155 -6.06 10.40 -2.02
CA ASN A 155 -7.10 9.55 -2.59
C ASN A 155 -7.28 8.26 -1.78
N GLU A 156 -8.40 7.58 -2.05
CA GLU A 156 -8.74 6.30 -1.46
C GLU A 156 -9.60 5.48 -2.40
N TYR A 157 -9.14 4.28 -2.71
CA TYR A 157 -9.97 3.22 -3.29
C TYR A 157 -10.63 2.44 -2.16
N LEU A 158 -11.95 2.26 -2.22
CA LEU A 158 -12.72 1.37 -1.36
C LEU A 158 -13.41 0.33 -2.24
N LEU A 159 -12.96 -0.91 -2.15
CA LEU A 159 -13.30 -1.97 -3.08
C LEU A 159 -13.83 -3.20 -2.36
N ASN A 160 -14.74 -3.91 -3.02
CA ASN A 160 -15.24 -5.22 -2.61
C ASN A 160 -14.82 -6.27 -3.64
N GLN A 161 -14.53 -7.48 -3.16
CA GLN A 161 -14.19 -8.59 -4.02
C GLN A 161 -15.39 -8.99 -4.88
N GLN A 162 -15.20 -9.09 -6.18
CA GLN A 162 -16.17 -9.67 -7.09
C GLN A 162 -16.20 -11.19 -6.88
N LEU A 163 -17.36 -11.69 -6.46
CA LEU A 163 -17.59 -13.13 -6.44
C LEU A 163 -17.79 -13.61 -7.89
N LYS A 164 -17.04 -14.62 -8.28
CA LYS A 164 -17.22 -15.29 -9.57
C LYS A 164 -18.52 -16.10 -9.57
#